data_938dbd5f8fec199a17492af1c31dc4d6
#
_entry.id   938dbd5f8fec199a17492af1c31dc4d6
#
_cell.length_a   1.000
_cell.length_b   1.000
_cell.length_c   1.000
_cell.angle_alpha   90.00
_cell.angle_beta   90.00
_cell.angle_gamma   90.00
#
_symmetry.space_group_name_H-M   'P 1'
#
loop_
_entity.id
_entity.type
_entity.pdbx_description
1 polymer ?
#
loop_
_entity_poly.entity_id
_entity_poly.type
_entity_poly.pdbx_seq_one_letter_code
_entity_poly.pdbx_strand_id
1 'polypeptide(L)'
;VPKGDDQLFEQLRPQVERLVEAQKKLATQYLADAKRLIASNDKKEQEEGFLALYRSHKCLPKNKALIKFLSEQGIKAGMLKTEEIYMEQNNKRMHEVTDPLYFVIDEKLNSVDLTDKGVDLISGNSADPTFFVLPDITAQLSELENEKDLTDEERLAKKDALMTNFAIKSERVHTINQLLKAYTMFEKDDEYVVIDGQVKIVDEQTGRIMEGRRYSDGLHQAIEAKEGVKVEAATQTFATITLQNYFRMYHKLSGMTGTAETEAGELWDIYKLDVVVIPTNRPIARNDMNDRVYKTKREKYKAVIEEIEKMVAAGRPVLVGTTSVEISEMLSKMLTMRKIEHSVLNAKLHQKEADIVATAGLKCAVTIATNMAGRGTDIKLSPEVKAAGGLAIIGTERHESRRVDRQLRGRAGRQGCLLYTSDAAD
;
A
#
# COMPACT_ATOMS: atom_id res chain seq x y z
N VAL A 1 -3.37 16.79 18.97
CA VAL A 1 -2.33 16.51 17.97
C VAL A 1 -1.65 17.84 17.66
N PRO A 2 -0.32 17.97 17.80
CA PRO A 2 0.39 19.20 17.46
C PRO A 2 0.12 19.53 15.99
N LYS A 3 -0.22 20.77 15.70
CA LYS A 3 -0.22 21.28 14.33
C LYS A 3 1.26 21.38 13.93
N GLY A 4 1.74 20.47 13.06
CA GLY A 4 3.12 20.53 12.59
C GLY A 4 3.38 21.86 11.90
N ASP A 5 4.46 22.53 12.27
CA ASP A 5 4.97 23.66 11.52
C ASP A 5 5.49 23.11 10.19
N ASP A 6 4.91 23.55 9.08
CA ASP A 6 5.28 23.10 7.74
C ASP A 6 6.77 23.28 7.45
N GLN A 7 7.38 24.33 8.01
CA GLN A 7 8.82 24.60 7.90
C GLN A 7 9.68 23.61 8.68
N LEU A 8 9.16 23.00 9.75
CA LEU A 8 9.91 22.07 10.59
C LEU A 8 10.28 20.78 9.82
N PHE A 9 9.41 20.32 8.92
CA PHE A 9 9.71 19.17 8.06
C PHE A 9 10.91 19.43 7.15
N GLU A 10 10.99 20.58 6.54
CA GLU A 10 12.12 20.96 5.69
C GLU A 10 13.40 21.16 6.50
N GLN A 11 13.30 21.75 7.70
CA GLN A 11 14.44 22.00 8.57
C GLN A 11 15.05 20.71 9.12
N LEU A 12 14.25 19.70 9.44
CA LEU A 12 14.70 18.43 10.02
C LEU A 12 15.03 17.35 8.97
N ARG A 13 14.69 17.57 7.71
CA ARG A 13 15.01 16.65 6.61
C ARG A 13 16.49 16.24 6.55
N PRO A 14 17.48 17.16 6.63
CA PRO A 14 18.89 16.76 6.57
C PRO A 14 19.33 15.81 7.67
N GLN A 15 18.80 15.95 8.89
CA GLN A 15 19.08 15.03 10.01
C GLN A 15 18.53 13.63 9.72
N VAL A 16 17.32 13.55 9.17
CA VAL A 16 16.71 12.27 8.80
C VAL A 16 17.45 11.61 7.65
N GLU A 17 17.89 12.36 6.65
CA GLU A 17 18.71 11.81 5.55
C GLU A 17 20.02 11.22 6.07
N ARG A 18 20.67 11.85 7.04
CA ARG A 18 21.86 11.31 7.71
C ARG A 18 21.57 10.02 8.46
N LEU A 19 20.45 9.95 9.20
CA LEU A 19 20.00 8.73 9.89
C LEU A 19 19.75 7.59 8.91
N VAL A 20 19.03 7.85 7.85
CA VAL A 20 18.67 6.85 6.83
C VAL A 20 19.93 6.35 6.12
N GLU A 21 20.86 7.23 5.77
CA GLU A 21 22.13 6.85 5.14
C GLU A 21 22.98 5.98 6.06
N ALA A 22 23.11 6.38 7.34
CA ALA A 22 23.84 5.61 8.34
C ALA A 22 23.20 4.21 8.56
N GLN A 23 21.88 4.15 8.63
CA GLN A 23 21.14 2.89 8.78
C GLN A 23 21.29 1.98 7.55
N LYS A 24 21.27 2.53 6.34
CA LYS A 24 21.52 1.77 5.10
C LYS A 24 22.91 1.14 5.08
N LYS A 25 23.93 1.88 5.49
CA LYS A 25 25.30 1.35 5.62
C LYS A 25 25.36 0.22 6.63
N LEU A 26 24.74 0.42 7.79
CA LEU A 26 24.67 -0.58 8.85
C LEU A 26 23.91 -1.84 8.41
N ALA A 27 22.78 -1.70 7.75
CA ALA A 27 22.00 -2.81 7.20
C ALA A 27 22.78 -3.62 6.19
N THR A 28 23.51 -2.95 5.30
CA THR A 28 24.38 -3.59 4.30
C THR A 28 25.51 -4.37 4.96
N GLN A 29 26.14 -3.81 5.99
CA GLN A 29 27.19 -4.49 6.75
C GLN A 29 26.65 -5.73 7.45
N TYR A 30 25.53 -5.63 8.15
CA TYR A 30 24.90 -6.79 8.81
C TYR A 30 24.49 -7.88 7.81
N LEU A 31 23.99 -7.51 6.64
CA LEU A 31 23.65 -8.48 5.60
C LEU A 31 24.89 -9.20 5.06
N ALA A 32 26.01 -8.50 4.85
CA ALA A 32 27.26 -9.07 4.43
C ALA A 32 27.82 -10.04 5.50
N ASP A 33 27.80 -9.63 6.77
CA ASP A 33 28.22 -10.48 7.88
C ASP A 33 27.33 -11.71 8.02
N ALA A 34 26.02 -11.55 7.86
CA ALA A 34 25.07 -12.65 7.90
C ALA A 34 25.38 -13.69 6.81
N LYS A 35 25.57 -13.26 5.58
CA LYS A 35 25.92 -14.17 4.46
C LYS A 35 27.21 -14.93 4.70
N ARG A 36 28.22 -14.26 5.22
CA ARG A 36 29.53 -14.86 5.54
C ARG A 36 29.43 -15.87 6.68
N LEU A 37 28.77 -15.50 7.80
CA LEU A 37 28.70 -16.32 9.01
C LEU A 37 27.73 -17.49 8.89
N ILE A 38 26.62 -17.34 8.19
CA ILE A 38 25.64 -18.43 7.96
C ILE A 38 26.25 -19.52 7.06
N ALA A 39 27.15 -19.16 6.16
CA ALA A 39 27.86 -20.11 5.32
C ALA A 39 28.95 -20.92 6.06
N SER A 40 29.28 -20.58 7.30
CA SER A 40 30.25 -21.31 8.12
C SER A 40 29.71 -22.68 8.57
N ASN A 41 30.62 -23.59 8.87
CA ASN A 41 30.31 -24.90 9.46
C ASN A 41 30.22 -24.85 11.00
N ASP A 42 30.61 -23.74 11.64
CA ASP A 42 30.52 -23.57 13.08
C ASP A 42 29.14 -23.08 13.49
N LYS A 43 28.52 -23.81 14.42
CA LYS A 43 27.16 -23.50 14.91
C LYS A 43 27.08 -22.13 15.58
N LYS A 44 28.12 -21.71 16.30
CA LYS A 44 28.13 -20.39 16.95
C LYS A 44 28.20 -19.26 15.93
N GLU A 45 29.05 -19.41 14.90
CA GLU A 45 29.11 -18.45 13.79
C GLU A 45 27.78 -18.37 13.04
N GLN A 46 27.11 -19.51 12.83
CA GLN A 46 25.76 -19.49 12.22
C GLN A 46 24.74 -18.75 13.08
N GLU A 47 24.75 -18.95 14.39
CA GLU A 47 23.86 -18.23 15.33
C GLU A 47 24.14 -16.72 15.31
N GLU A 48 25.40 -16.30 15.30
CA GLU A 48 25.80 -14.90 15.12
C GLU A 48 25.38 -14.35 13.73
N GLY A 49 25.49 -15.16 12.71
CA GLY A 49 25.04 -14.83 11.36
C GLY A 49 23.54 -14.58 11.27
N PHE A 50 22.73 -15.41 11.93
CA PHE A 50 21.28 -15.20 11.99
C PHE A 50 20.88 -13.99 12.84
N LEU A 51 21.63 -13.67 13.89
CA LEU A 51 21.47 -12.43 14.63
C LEU A 51 21.78 -11.21 13.76
N ALA A 52 22.88 -11.25 13.01
CA ALA A 52 23.20 -10.19 12.04
C ALA A 52 22.11 -10.04 10.97
N LEU A 53 21.57 -11.16 10.47
CA LEU A 53 20.46 -11.15 9.52
C LEU A 53 19.21 -10.51 10.12
N TYR A 54 18.87 -10.84 11.35
CA TYR A 54 17.74 -10.26 12.06
C TYR A 54 17.92 -8.76 12.31
N ARG A 55 19.12 -8.33 12.67
CA ARG A 55 19.47 -6.90 12.76
C ARG A 55 19.32 -6.19 11.41
N SER A 56 19.81 -6.78 10.32
CA SER A 56 19.64 -6.23 8.98
C SER A 56 18.15 -6.08 8.61
N HIS A 57 17.33 -7.06 8.95
CA HIS A 57 15.89 -7.02 8.75
C HIS A 57 15.22 -5.91 9.59
N LYS A 58 15.61 -5.75 10.84
CA LYS A 58 15.10 -4.65 11.69
C LYS A 58 15.58 -3.27 11.23
N CYS A 59 16.75 -3.19 10.58
CA CYS A 59 17.26 -1.94 10.02
C CYS A 59 16.41 -1.43 8.85
N LEU A 60 16.19 -2.31 7.85
CA LEU A 60 15.49 -1.98 6.59
C LEU A 60 14.83 -3.25 6.04
N PRO A 61 13.60 -3.56 6.45
CA PRO A 61 12.90 -4.80 6.05
C PRO A 61 12.58 -4.85 4.54
N LYS A 62 12.41 -3.69 3.88
CA LYS A 62 12.15 -3.59 2.43
C LYS A 62 13.43 -3.60 1.56
N ASN A 63 14.61 -3.86 2.11
CA ASN A 63 15.86 -3.94 1.34
C ASN A 63 15.81 -5.11 0.33
N LYS A 64 15.94 -4.81 -0.95
CA LYS A 64 15.85 -5.79 -2.04
C LYS A 64 16.89 -6.91 -1.92
N ALA A 65 18.12 -6.58 -1.51
CA ALA A 65 19.19 -7.58 -1.31
C ALA A 65 18.87 -8.52 -0.13
N LEU A 66 18.31 -7.99 0.95
CA LEU A 66 17.83 -8.77 2.09
C LEU A 66 16.68 -9.70 1.69
N ILE A 67 15.67 -9.18 0.99
CA ILE A 67 14.50 -9.95 0.53
C ILE A 67 14.95 -11.11 -0.36
N LYS A 68 15.91 -10.85 -1.28
CA LYS A 68 16.50 -11.89 -2.13
C LYS A 68 17.17 -12.98 -1.30
N PHE A 69 17.94 -12.60 -0.31
CA PHE A 69 18.63 -13.57 0.57
C PHE A 69 17.66 -14.37 1.43
N LEU A 70 16.60 -13.73 1.95
CA LEU A 70 15.53 -14.41 2.72
C LEU A 70 14.71 -15.42 1.87
N SER A 71 14.74 -15.30 0.55
CA SER A 71 14.08 -16.26 -0.35
C SER A 71 14.87 -17.56 -0.54
N GLU A 72 16.13 -17.60 -0.11
CA GLU A 72 16.96 -18.82 -0.16
C GLU A 72 16.48 -19.86 0.88
N GLN A 73 16.66 -21.13 0.57
CA GLN A 73 16.14 -22.23 1.39
C GLN A 73 16.72 -22.19 2.82
N GLY A 74 15.85 -22.21 3.82
CA GLY A 74 16.20 -22.28 5.24
C GLY A 74 16.58 -20.94 5.88
N ILE A 75 16.92 -19.91 5.11
CA ILE A 75 17.39 -18.61 5.63
C ILE A 75 16.29 -17.89 6.40
N LYS A 76 15.10 -17.77 5.83
CA LYS A 76 13.95 -17.14 6.51
C LYS A 76 13.55 -17.88 7.79
N ALA A 77 13.54 -19.23 7.75
CA ALA A 77 13.22 -20.05 8.91
C ALA A 77 14.23 -19.87 10.05
N GLY A 78 15.53 -19.79 9.72
CA GLY A 78 16.58 -19.50 10.71
C GLY A 78 16.44 -18.12 11.34
N MET A 79 16.13 -17.10 10.56
CA MET A 79 15.88 -15.75 11.07
C MET A 79 14.67 -15.71 12.01
N LEU A 80 13.56 -16.37 11.65
CA LEU A 80 12.36 -16.43 12.49
C LEU A 80 12.62 -17.12 13.84
N LYS A 81 13.43 -18.19 13.86
CA LYS A 81 13.87 -18.81 15.12
C LYS A 81 14.66 -17.84 16.00
N THR A 82 15.53 -17.05 15.40
CA THR A 82 16.27 -16.02 16.13
C THR A 82 15.33 -14.96 16.67
N GLU A 83 14.35 -14.52 15.89
CA GLU A 83 13.30 -13.60 16.34
C GLU A 83 12.57 -14.14 17.56
N GLU A 84 12.13 -15.40 17.54
CA GLU A 84 11.45 -16.05 18.68
C GLU A 84 12.29 -15.99 19.97
N ILE A 85 13.59 -16.27 19.89
CA ILE A 85 14.50 -16.23 21.04
C ILE A 85 14.54 -14.84 21.69
N TYR A 86 14.59 -13.77 20.88
CA TYR A 86 14.64 -12.40 21.40
C TYR A 86 13.28 -11.83 21.78
N MET A 87 12.18 -12.42 21.29
CA MET A 87 10.81 -12.09 21.68
C MET A 87 10.36 -12.81 22.97
N GLU A 88 11.07 -13.83 23.42
CA GLU A 88 10.78 -14.52 24.68
C GLU A 88 10.79 -13.56 25.87
N GLN A 89 10.06 -13.92 26.93
CA GLN A 89 9.99 -13.16 28.19
C GLN A 89 9.59 -11.68 28.01
N ASN A 90 8.57 -11.40 27.20
CA ASN A 90 8.10 -10.03 26.90
C ASN A 90 9.20 -9.12 26.32
N ASN A 91 9.95 -9.61 25.34
CA ASN A 91 11.01 -8.86 24.63
C ASN A 91 12.16 -8.35 25.54
N LYS A 92 12.40 -8.99 26.66
CA LYS A 92 13.45 -8.59 27.62
C LYS A 92 14.83 -8.42 27.00
N ARG A 93 15.14 -9.23 25.99
CA ARG A 93 16.42 -9.23 25.29
C ARG A 93 16.41 -8.47 23.96
N MET A 94 15.29 -7.86 23.58
CA MET A 94 15.18 -7.16 22.28
C MET A 94 16.15 -5.99 22.17
N HIS A 95 16.52 -5.35 23.27
CA HIS A 95 17.54 -4.29 23.32
C HIS A 95 18.89 -4.75 22.74
N GLU A 96 19.29 -6.01 22.92
CA GLU A 96 20.53 -6.56 22.35
C GLU A 96 20.52 -6.50 20.80
N VAL A 97 19.34 -6.58 20.20
CA VAL A 97 19.15 -6.50 18.74
C VAL A 97 19.08 -5.04 18.28
N THR A 98 18.38 -4.19 19.03
CA THR A 98 17.98 -2.85 18.60
C THR A 98 18.94 -1.75 19.00
N ASP A 99 19.67 -1.87 20.11
CA ASP A 99 20.60 -0.85 20.59
C ASP A 99 21.70 -0.47 19.56
N PRO A 100 22.25 -1.40 18.78
CA PRO A 100 23.21 -1.05 17.73
C PRO A 100 22.65 -0.28 16.55
N LEU A 101 21.32 -0.23 16.39
CA LEU A 101 20.64 0.43 15.29
C LEU A 101 20.45 1.92 15.58
N TYR A 102 20.28 2.73 14.53
CA TYR A 102 19.96 4.16 14.68
C TYR A 102 18.46 4.40 14.89
N PHE A 103 17.63 3.57 14.31
CA PHE A 103 16.18 3.53 14.51
C PHE A 103 15.65 2.12 14.26
N VAL A 104 14.46 1.84 14.76
CA VAL A 104 13.80 0.53 14.64
C VAL A 104 12.50 0.69 13.87
N ILE A 105 12.32 -0.14 12.84
CA ILE A 105 11.09 -0.19 12.05
C ILE A 105 10.23 -1.33 12.55
N ASP A 106 8.99 -1.04 12.93
CA ASP A 106 7.96 -2.04 13.21
C ASP A 106 6.88 -1.98 12.13
N GLU A 107 6.92 -2.92 11.18
CA GLU A 107 5.95 -2.98 10.09
C GLU A 107 4.54 -3.33 10.58
N LYS A 108 4.41 -4.10 11.68
CA LYS A 108 3.11 -4.49 12.22
C LYS A 108 2.38 -3.32 12.87
N LEU A 109 3.12 -2.49 13.61
CA LEU A 109 2.59 -1.28 14.24
C LEU A 109 2.65 -0.06 13.32
N ASN A 110 3.23 -0.21 12.13
CA ASN A 110 3.44 0.89 11.19
C ASN A 110 4.13 2.09 11.84
N SER A 111 5.17 1.83 12.66
CA SER A 111 5.92 2.81 13.41
C SER A 111 7.42 2.73 13.15
N VAL A 112 8.10 3.85 13.34
CA VAL A 112 9.54 3.97 13.31
C VAL A 112 9.97 4.76 14.55
N ASP A 113 10.84 4.17 15.37
CA ASP A 113 11.27 4.77 16.62
C ASP A 113 12.80 4.96 16.64
N LEU A 114 13.25 6.15 17.04
CA LEU A 114 14.67 6.43 17.24
C LEU A 114 15.21 5.64 18.42
N THR A 115 16.43 5.13 18.26
CA THR A 115 17.24 4.63 19.39
C THR A 115 18.09 5.74 19.99
N ASP A 116 18.70 5.48 21.15
CA ASP A 116 19.66 6.42 21.76
C ASP A 116 20.81 6.74 20.80
N LYS A 117 21.31 5.72 20.09
CA LYS A 117 22.36 5.90 19.06
C LYS A 117 21.92 6.82 17.94
N GLY A 118 20.65 6.72 17.51
CA GLY A 118 20.08 7.62 16.50
C GLY A 118 19.95 9.05 17.01
N VAL A 119 19.50 9.23 18.24
CA VAL A 119 19.42 10.56 18.88
C VAL A 119 20.81 11.19 18.99
N ASP A 120 21.82 10.43 19.42
CA ASP A 120 23.21 10.90 19.52
C ASP A 120 23.77 11.36 18.17
N LEU A 121 23.46 10.63 17.09
CA LEU A 121 23.91 10.99 15.73
C LEU A 121 23.38 12.35 15.29
N ILE A 122 22.12 12.65 15.55
CA ILE A 122 21.47 13.90 15.11
C ILE A 122 21.68 15.05 16.10
N SER A 123 21.94 14.74 17.38
CA SER A 123 22.20 15.75 18.43
C SER A 123 23.66 16.18 18.50
N GLY A 124 24.60 15.42 17.92
CA GLY A 124 26.06 15.62 18.07
C GLY A 124 26.61 16.97 17.60
N ASN A 125 25.85 17.71 16.78
CA ASN A 125 26.20 19.06 16.30
C ASN A 125 25.28 20.16 16.86
N SER A 126 24.40 19.83 17.82
CA SER A 126 23.49 20.78 18.42
C SER A 126 24.10 21.37 19.69
N ALA A 127 23.86 22.66 19.93
CA ALA A 127 24.22 23.32 21.19
C ALA A 127 23.42 22.77 22.41
N ASP A 128 22.28 22.11 22.15
CA ASP A 128 21.44 21.47 23.14
C ASP A 128 21.44 19.93 22.94
N PRO A 129 22.14 19.15 23.79
CA PRO A 129 22.15 17.70 23.70
C PRO A 129 20.77 17.07 23.91
N THR A 130 19.81 17.79 24.51
CA THR A 130 18.44 17.32 24.78
C THR A 130 17.44 17.77 23.71
N PHE A 131 17.91 18.31 22.59
CA PHE A 131 17.07 18.89 21.54
C PHE A 131 16.01 17.91 20.98
N PHE A 132 16.35 16.64 20.88
CA PHE A 132 15.45 15.56 20.41
C PHE A 132 15.03 14.60 21.54
N VAL A 133 15.27 14.96 22.80
CA VAL A 133 14.89 14.15 23.95
C VAL A 133 13.65 14.74 24.61
N LEU A 134 12.61 13.92 24.77
CA LEU A 134 11.42 14.33 25.51
C LEU A 134 11.74 14.41 27.01
N PRO A 135 11.45 15.55 27.66
CA PRO A 135 11.59 15.63 29.11
C PRO A 135 10.53 14.78 29.81
N ASP A 136 10.88 14.22 30.95
CA ASP A 136 9.89 13.61 31.85
C ASP A 136 9.07 14.71 32.53
N ILE A 137 7.98 15.09 31.87
CA ILE A 137 7.12 16.18 32.32
C ILE A 137 6.44 15.86 33.64
N THR A 138 6.16 14.57 33.91
CA THR A 138 5.51 14.15 35.15
C THR A 138 6.44 14.33 36.36
N ALA A 139 7.71 13.94 36.22
CA ALA A 139 8.71 14.15 37.26
C ALA A 139 8.95 15.65 37.47
N GLN A 140 9.14 16.44 36.41
CA GLN A 140 9.39 17.87 36.49
C GLN A 140 8.22 18.66 37.10
N LEU A 141 6.97 18.28 36.76
CA LEU A 141 5.80 18.90 37.38
C LEU A 141 5.67 18.53 38.87
N SER A 142 5.97 17.28 39.23
CA SER A 142 5.98 16.85 40.63
C SER A 142 7.07 17.56 41.47
N GLU A 143 8.25 17.74 40.89
CA GLU A 143 9.32 18.55 41.52
C GLU A 143 8.88 19.99 41.73
N LEU A 144 8.27 20.61 40.73
CA LEU A 144 7.76 21.98 40.78
C LEU A 144 6.66 22.16 41.85
N GLU A 145 5.79 21.17 42.03
CA GLU A 145 4.74 21.18 43.05
C GLU A 145 5.30 21.06 44.45
N ASN A 146 6.46 20.41 44.62
CA ASN A 146 7.16 20.23 45.90
C ASN A 146 8.09 21.39 46.26
N GLU A 147 8.39 22.32 45.34
CA GLU A 147 9.16 23.53 45.61
C GLU A 147 8.36 24.49 46.53
N LYS A 148 8.84 24.65 47.79
CA LYS A 148 8.11 25.42 48.82
C LYS A 148 8.35 26.93 48.76
N ASP A 149 9.37 27.37 48.03
CA ASP A 149 9.82 28.77 48.01
C ASP A 149 9.26 29.63 46.87
N LEU A 150 8.30 29.08 46.07
CA LEU A 150 7.70 29.76 44.92
C LEU A 150 6.34 30.36 45.26
N THR A 151 6.10 31.55 44.75
CA THR A 151 4.75 32.13 44.70
C THR A 151 3.87 31.39 43.70
N ASP A 152 2.56 31.50 43.84
CA ASP A 152 1.60 30.85 42.90
C ASP A 152 1.77 31.34 41.45
N GLU A 153 2.11 32.64 41.30
CA GLU A 153 2.37 33.22 39.97
C GLU A 153 3.65 32.67 39.32
N GLU A 154 4.74 32.56 40.12
CA GLU A 154 6.00 31.98 39.65
C GLU A 154 5.87 30.48 39.32
N ARG A 155 5.09 29.75 40.13
CA ARG A 155 4.78 28.33 39.87
C ARG A 155 4.02 28.15 38.58
N LEU A 156 3.00 28.99 38.33
CA LEU A 156 2.24 28.97 37.10
C LEU A 156 3.11 29.27 35.87
N ALA A 157 3.96 30.32 35.97
CA ALA A 157 4.87 30.69 34.92
C ALA A 157 5.89 29.58 34.56
N LYS A 158 6.47 28.92 35.57
CA LYS A 158 7.36 27.77 35.39
C LYS A 158 6.63 26.57 34.79
N LYS A 159 5.39 26.31 35.19
CA LYS A 159 4.55 25.26 34.64
C LYS A 159 4.27 25.49 33.15
N ASP A 160 3.89 26.72 32.78
CA ASP A 160 3.66 27.09 31.39
C ASP A 160 4.92 26.98 30.53
N ALA A 161 6.09 27.36 31.07
CA ALA A 161 7.38 27.21 30.41
C ALA A 161 7.73 25.73 30.17
N LEU A 162 7.50 24.85 31.17
CA LEU A 162 7.71 23.40 31.04
C LEU A 162 6.79 22.81 30.01
N MET A 163 5.51 23.16 29.99
CA MET A 163 4.53 22.66 29.04
C MET A 163 4.86 23.11 27.62
N THR A 164 5.28 24.37 27.45
CA THR A 164 5.69 24.92 26.15
C THR A 164 6.94 24.21 25.61
N ASN A 165 7.95 23.99 26.48
CA ASN A 165 9.16 23.25 26.10
C ASN A 165 8.85 21.81 25.72
N PHE A 166 7.98 21.14 26.46
CA PHE A 166 7.53 19.80 26.15
C PHE A 166 6.81 19.75 24.81
N ALA A 167 5.89 20.69 24.55
CA ALA A 167 5.16 20.76 23.27
C ALA A 167 6.11 20.92 22.09
N ILE A 168 7.09 21.81 22.17
CA ILE A 168 8.09 22.05 21.12
C ILE A 168 8.93 20.79 20.87
N LYS A 169 9.43 20.15 21.92
CA LYS A 169 10.25 18.93 21.79
C LYS A 169 9.43 17.75 21.28
N SER A 170 8.18 17.61 21.73
CA SER A 170 7.25 16.60 21.24
C SER A 170 6.98 16.74 19.74
N GLU A 171 6.79 17.97 19.28
CA GLU A 171 6.59 18.25 17.86
C GLU A 171 7.83 17.90 17.02
N ARG A 172 9.04 18.20 17.50
CA ARG A 172 10.29 17.80 16.83
C ARG A 172 10.44 16.31 16.71
N VAL A 173 10.26 15.59 17.80
CA VAL A 173 10.34 14.11 17.80
C VAL A 173 9.28 13.51 16.88
N HIS A 174 8.06 14.01 16.95
CA HIS A 174 7.00 13.58 16.06
C HIS A 174 7.36 13.81 14.58
N THR A 175 7.87 14.99 14.24
CA THR A 175 8.28 15.31 12.86
C THR A 175 9.40 14.40 12.37
N ILE A 176 10.41 14.12 13.21
CA ILE A 176 11.47 13.17 12.89
C ILE A 176 10.90 11.78 12.61
N ASN A 177 9.99 11.30 13.45
CA ASN A 177 9.38 9.98 13.29
C ASN A 177 8.56 9.89 12.00
N GLN A 178 7.80 10.94 11.65
CA GLN A 178 7.06 10.98 10.39
C GLN A 178 7.99 11.04 9.16
N LEU A 179 9.07 11.81 9.22
CA LEU A 179 10.08 11.84 8.18
C LEU A 179 10.77 10.48 8.02
N LEU A 180 11.20 9.84 9.11
CA LEU A 180 11.76 8.48 9.08
C LEU A 180 10.79 7.50 8.44
N LYS A 181 9.52 7.57 8.82
CA LYS A 181 8.46 6.74 8.23
C LYS A 181 8.32 6.98 6.72
N ALA A 182 8.33 8.24 6.29
CA ALA A 182 8.28 8.59 4.87
C ALA A 182 9.46 8.04 4.07
N TYR A 183 10.68 8.07 4.63
CA TYR A 183 11.89 7.60 3.95
C TYR A 183 12.05 6.08 3.96
N THR A 184 11.47 5.37 4.92
CA THR A 184 11.72 3.95 5.15
C THR A 184 10.57 3.03 4.78
N MET A 185 9.34 3.53 4.80
CA MET A 185 8.13 2.74 4.62
C MET A 185 7.30 3.13 3.39
N PHE A 186 7.59 4.28 2.78
CA PHE A 186 6.83 4.79 1.64
C PHE A 186 7.76 5.01 0.45
N GLU A 187 7.49 4.33 -0.66
CA GLU A 187 8.25 4.42 -1.90
C GLU A 187 7.44 5.17 -2.98
N LYS A 188 8.15 6.01 -3.72
CA LYS A 188 7.57 6.69 -4.88
C LYS A 188 7.22 5.68 -5.96
N ASP A 189 6.12 5.92 -6.63
CA ASP A 189 5.54 5.07 -7.68
C ASP A 189 4.98 3.73 -7.18
N ASP A 190 4.90 3.56 -5.86
CA ASP A 190 4.24 2.44 -5.20
C ASP A 190 3.12 2.94 -4.27
N GLU A 191 3.45 3.48 -3.10
CA GLU A 191 2.47 4.02 -2.18
C GLU A 191 1.97 5.43 -2.55
N TYR A 192 2.75 6.20 -3.31
CA TYR A 192 2.38 7.54 -3.77
C TYR A 192 3.08 7.89 -5.09
N VAL A 193 2.54 8.90 -5.78
CA VAL A 193 3.13 9.50 -6.98
C VAL A 193 3.28 11.01 -6.79
N VAL A 194 4.18 11.63 -7.57
CA VAL A 194 4.32 13.08 -7.64
C VAL A 194 3.86 13.55 -9.01
N ILE A 195 2.77 14.30 -9.05
CA ILE A 195 2.17 14.84 -10.27
C ILE A 195 1.92 16.33 -10.06
N ASP A 196 2.35 17.15 -11.01
CA ASP A 196 2.18 18.62 -10.99
C ASP A 196 2.71 19.27 -9.70
N GLY A 197 3.81 18.74 -9.15
CA GLY A 197 4.42 19.24 -7.92
C GLY A 197 3.65 18.90 -6.64
N GLN A 198 2.71 17.96 -6.72
CA GLN A 198 1.92 17.49 -5.58
C GLN A 198 2.11 15.98 -5.35
N VAL A 199 2.17 15.59 -4.09
CA VAL A 199 2.14 14.18 -3.68
C VAL A 199 0.70 13.70 -3.70
N LYS A 200 0.44 12.60 -4.40
CA LYS A 200 -0.86 11.94 -4.48
C LYS A 200 -0.77 10.50 -4.03
N ILE A 201 -1.68 10.08 -3.17
CA ILE A 201 -1.73 8.71 -2.64
C ILE A 201 -2.15 7.74 -3.73
N VAL A 202 -1.50 6.59 -3.79
CA VAL A 202 -1.89 5.45 -4.62
C VAL A 202 -2.51 4.38 -3.72
N ASP A 203 -3.67 3.87 -4.09
CA ASP A 203 -4.31 2.75 -3.40
C ASP A 203 -3.55 1.46 -3.72
N GLU A 204 -3.00 0.79 -2.72
CA GLU A 204 -2.20 -0.43 -2.86
C GLU A 204 -2.97 -1.58 -3.54
N GLN A 205 -4.27 -1.68 -3.32
CA GLN A 205 -5.10 -2.76 -3.86
C GLN A 205 -5.52 -2.49 -5.30
N THR A 206 -5.93 -1.27 -5.61
CA THR A 206 -6.44 -0.91 -6.93
C THR A 206 -5.40 -0.20 -7.79
N GLY A 207 -4.32 0.33 -7.18
CA GLY A 207 -3.31 1.17 -7.80
C GLY A 207 -3.86 2.53 -8.26
N ARG A 208 -5.06 2.92 -7.88
CA ARG A 208 -5.68 4.20 -8.27
C ARG A 208 -5.14 5.36 -7.47
N ILE A 209 -4.98 6.50 -8.12
CA ILE A 209 -4.70 7.76 -7.45
C ILE A 209 -5.94 8.18 -6.65
N MET A 210 -5.74 8.42 -5.37
CA MET A 210 -6.79 8.87 -4.46
C MET A 210 -6.80 10.40 -4.41
N GLU A 211 -7.54 11.00 -5.33
CA GLU A 211 -7.64 12.47 -5.44
C GLU A 211 -8.20 13.08 -4.14
N GLY A 212 -7.59 14.18 -3.71
CA GLY A 212 -7.99 14.94 -2.54
C GLY A 212 -7.72 14.28 -1.18
N ARG A 213 -7.17 13.06 -1.16
CA ARG A 213 -6.75 12.39 0.08
C ARG A 213 -5.33 12.73 0.45
N ARG A 214 -5.10 12.86 1.75
CA ARG A 214 -3.77 13.09 2.35
C ARG A 214 -3.57 12.11 3.50
N TYR A 215 -2.32 11.69 3.72
CA TYR A 215 -1.98 10.92 4.92
C TYR A 215 -2.13 11.80 6.16
N SER A 216 -2.56 11.21 7.25
CA SER A 216 -2.76 11.87 8.54
C SER A 216 -1.44 12.09 9.31
N ASP A 217 -1.54 12.81 10.41
CA ASP A 217 -0.51 12.95 11.44
C ASP A 217 0.84 13.52 10.96
N GLY A 218 0.85 14.32 9.90
CA GLY A 218 2.05 14.92 9.36
C GLY A 218 2.83 14.04 8.38
N LEU A 219 2.39 12.81 8.14
CA LEU A 219 3.07 11.91 7.20
C LEU A 219 3.05 12.45 5.77
N HIS A 220 1.95 13.06 5.33
CA HIS A 220 1.86 13.63 3.99
C HIS A 220 2.85 14.77 3.80
N GLN A 221 2.95 15.67 4.77
CA GLN A 221 3.95 16.75 4.79
C GLN A 221 5.38 16.19 4.82
N ALA A 222 5.63 15.11 5.55
CA ALA A 222 6.92 14.43 5.55
C ALA A 222 7.31 13.88 4.17
N ILE A 223 6.34 13.31 3.44
CA ILE A 223 6.56 12.84 2.07
C ILE A 223 6.78 14.02 1.11
N GLU A 224 6.02 15.09 1.25
CA GLU A 224 6.23 16.33 0.48
C GLU A 224 7.64 16.89 0.68
N ALA A 225 8.11 16.97 1.94
CA ALA A 225 9.48 17.39 2.25
C ALA A 225 10.53 16.42 1.68
N LYS A 226 10.31 15.12 1.76
CA LYS A 226 11.17 14.08 1.18
C LYS A 226 11.34 14.28 -0.33
N GLU A 227 10.27 14.55 -1.05
CA GLU A 227 10.26 14.72 -2.50
C GLU A 227 10.68 16.15 -2.95
N GLY A 228 10.92 17.05 -2.01
CA GLY A 228 11.31 18.43 -2.31
C GLY A 228 10.22 19.25 -3.00
N VAL A 229 8.96 18.86 -2.86
CA VAL A 229 7.81 19.63 -3.30
C VAL A 229 7.34 20.56 -2.19
N LYS A 230 6.47 21.53 -2.51
CA LYS A 230 5.92 22.44 -1.51
C LYS A 230 5.18 21.66 -0.43
N VAL A 231 5.57 21.85 0.81
CA VAL A 231 4.86 21.32 1.97
C VAL A 231 3.60 22.14 2.20
N GLU A 232 2.45 21.51 2.11
CA GLU A 232 1.16 22.17 2.32
C GLU A 232 0.72 22.04 3.79
N ALA A 233 0.01 23.06 4.26
CA ALA A 233 -0.52 23.08 5.61
C ALA A 233 -1.44 21.88 5.89
N ALA A 234 -1.45 21.43 7.13
CA ALA A 234 -2.35 20.35 7.54
C ALA A 234 -3.82 20.79 7.39
N THR A 235 -4.58 19.98 6.68
CA THR A 235 -6.03 20.19 6.57
C THR A 235 -6.71 19.78 7.86
N GLN A 236 -7.58 20.63 8.39
CA GLN A 236 -8.40 20.31 9.55
C GLN A 236 -9.76 19.79 9.08
N THR A 237 -10.08 18.55 9.42
CA THR A 237 -11.40 18.00 9.18
C THR A 237 -12.35 18.52 10.25
N PHE A 238 -13.38 19.27 9.86
CA PHE A 238 -14.38 19.79 10.80
C PHE A 238 -15.44 18.75 11.17
N ALA A 239 -15.82 17.93 10.21
CA ALA A 239 -16.80 16.86 10.41
C ALA A 239 -16.66 15.78 9.35
N THR A 240 -17.07 14.57 9.68
CA THR A 240 -17.14 13.44 8.75
C THR A 240 -18.53 12.85 8.75
N ILE A 241 -18.97 12.37 7.60
CA ILE A 241 -20.20 11.61 7.45
C ILE A 241 -19.90 10.38 6.58
N THR A 242 -20.47 9.23 6.93
CA THR A 242 -20.37 8.05 6.08
C THR A 242 -21.24 8.20 4.84
N LEU A 243 -20.89 7.55 3.74
CA LEU A 243 -21.70 7.56 2.51
C LEU A 243 -23.13 7.07 2.77
N GLN A 244 -23.29 6.04 3.61
CA GLN A 244 -24.60 5.52 3.97
C GLN A 244 -25.47 6.59 4.65
N ASN A 245 -24.92 7.29 5.62
CA ASN A 245 -25.67 8.35 6.31
C ASN A 245 -25.94 9.54 5.39
N TYR A 246 -24.98 9.90 4.53
CA TYR A 246 -25.16 10.96 3.55
C TYR A 246 -26.35 10.67 2.62
N PHE A 247 -26.40 9.48 2.01
CA PHE A 247 -27.48 9.12 1.10
C PHE A 247 -28.83 8.92 1.82
N ARG A 248 -28.83 8.52 3.10
CA ARG A 248 -30.05 8.42 3.91
C ARG A 248 -30.70 9.78 4.22
N MET A 249 -29.99 10.88 3.98
CA MET A 249 -30.58 12.23 4.13
C MET A 249 -31.57 12.59 3.03
N TYR A 250 -31.54 11.89 1.91
CA TYR A 250 -32.44 12.15 0.78
C TYR A 250 -33.80 11.50 0.99
N HIS A 251 -34.87 12.28 0.80
CA HIS A 251 -36.25 11.77 0.87
C HIS A 251 -36.63 10.84 -0.27
N LYS A 252 -35.99 11.06 -1.44
CA LYS A 252 -36.15 10.19 -2.62
C LYS A 252 -34.76 9.76 -3.04
N LEU A 253 -34.53 8.46 -3.00
CA LEU A 253 -33.27 7.84 -3.41
C LEU A 253 -33.56 6.72 -4.40
N SER A 254 -32.89 6.71 -5.52
CA SER A 254 -32.94 5.63 -6.50
C SER A 254 -31.63 5.53 -7.23
N GLY A 255 -31.34 4.38 -7.82
CA GLY A 255 -30.11 4.13 -8.57
C GLY A 255 -30.31 3.05 -9.61
N MET A 256 -29.39 2.98 -10.55
CA MET A 256 -29.35 1.92 -11.56
C MET A 256 -27.96 1.28 -11.59
N THR A 257 -27.94 -0.03 -11.61
CA THR A 257 -26.72 -0.81 -11.78
C THR A 257 -27.05 -2.19 -12.34
N GLY A 258 -26.17 -2.78 -13.10
CA GLY A 258 -26.32 -4.14 -13.59
C GLY A 258 -26.03 -5.23 -12.54
N THR A 259 -25.73 -4.88 -11.28
CA THR A 259 -25.30 -5.83 -10.25
C THR A 259 -26.00 -5.66 -8.90
N ALA A 260 -27.13 -4.96 -8.84
CA ALA A 260 -27.84 -4.72 -7.58
C ALA A 260 -28.50 -5.96 -7.00
N GLU A 261 -28.91 -6.93 -7.82
CA GLU A 261 -29.66 -8.12 -7.39
C GLU A 261 -28.94 -8.90 -6.29
N THR A 262 -27.62 -9.04 -6.38
CA THR A 262 -26.82 -9.75 -5.38
C THR A 262 -26.75 -9.05 -4.02
N GLU A 263 -26.98 -7.75 -4.00
CA GLU A 263 -26.88 -6.87 -2.83
C GLU A 263 -28.26 -6.35 -2.40
N ALA A 264 -29.35 -6.98 -2.86
CA ALA A 264 -30.72 -6.54 -2.58
C ALA A 264 -31.00 -6.46 -1.07
N GLY A 265 -30.52 -7.44 -0.29
CA GLY A 265 -30.63 -7.44 1.18
C GLY A 265 -29.95 -6.25 1.81
N GLU A 266 -28.71 -5.94 1.42
CA GLU A 266 -27.95 -4.79 1.93
C GLU A 266 -28.63 -3.47 1.59
N LEU A 267 -29.09 -3.32 0.35
CA LEU A 267 -29.82 -2.11 -0.10
C LEU A 267 -31.10 -1.90 0.68
N TRP A 268 -31.82 -2.96 0.99
CA TRP A 268 -33.00 -2.90 1.84
C TRP A 268 -32.65 -2.56 3.31
N ASP A 269 -31.66 -3.22 3.88
CA ASP A 269 -31.30 -3.01 5.28
C ASP A 269 -30.79 -1.59 5.56
N ILE A 270 -29.97 -1.03 4.67
CA ILE A 270 -29.34 0.28 4.84
C ILE A 270 -30.27 1.42 4.40
N TYR A 271 -30.87 1.30 3.20
CA TYR A 271 -31.57 2.41 2.54
C TYR A 271 -33.08 2.21 2.42
N LYS A 272 -33.59 1.03 2.73
CA LYS A 272 -34.99 0.62 2.50
C LYS A 272 -35.40 0.70 1.02
N LEU A 273 -34.45 0.37 0.12
CA LEU A 273 -34.66 0.33 -1.31
C LEU A 273 -34.93 -1.09 -1.79
N ASP A 274 -36.00 -1.27 -2.53
CA ASP A 274 -36.28 -2.49 -3.28
C ASP A 274 -35.45 -2.55 -4.56
N VAL A 275 -35.02 -3.74 -4.92
CA VAL A 275 -34.32 -4.01 -6.18
C VAL A 275 -35.30 -4.59 -7.18
N VAL A 276 -35.52 -3.87 -8.26
CA VAL A 276 -36.32 -4.33 -9.39
C VAL A 276 -35.40 -4.76 -10.52
N VAL A 277 -35.46 -6.04 -10.87
CA VAL A 277 -34.66 -6.59 -11.99
C VAL A 277 -35.45 -6.34 -13.27
N ILE A 278 -34.89 -5.47 -14.13
CA ILE A 278 -35.48 -5.20 -15.43
C ILE A 278 -34.93 -6.24 -16.44
N PRO A 279 -35.79 -7.01 -17.10
CA PRO A 279 -35.33 -8.01 -18.08
C PRO A 279 -34.63 -7.34 -19.25
N THR A 280 -33.63 -8.03 -19.81
CA THR A 280 -32.87 -7.54 -20.96
C THR A 280 -33.77 -7.39 -22.18
N ASN A 281 -33.52 -6.34 -22.98
CA ASN A 281 -34.27 -6.10 -24.23
C ASN A 281 -34.06 -7.21 -25.29
N ARG A 282 -32.92 -7.89 -25.24
CA ARG A 282 -32.57 -9.01 -26.12
C ARG A 282 -32.10 -10.21 -25.31
N PRO A 283 -32.28 -11.44 -25.80
CA PRO A 283 -31.75 -12.63 -25.14
C PRO A 283 -30.25 -12.52 -24.90
N ILE A 284 -29.80 -13.00 -23.73
CA ILE A 284 -28.38 -13.04 -23.37
C ILE A 284 -27.69 -14.06 -24.31
N ALA A 285 -26.74 -13.58 -25.11
CA ALA A 285 -25.98 -14.41 -26.05
C ALA A 285 -24.61 -14.84 -25.51
N ARG A 286 -24.25 -14.40 -24.29
CA ARG A 286 -23.00 -14.73 -23.64
C ARG A 286 -23.02 -16.19 -23.15
N ASN A 287 -21.91 -16.89 -23.34
CA ASN A 287 -21.73 -18.26 -22.86
C ASN A 287 -20.81 -18.28 -21.63
N ASP A 288 -21.37 -18.55 -20.48
CA ASP A 288 -20.63 -18.66 -19.20
C ASP A 288 -20.08 -20.06 -19.02
N MET A 289 -18.75 -20.17 -18.96
CA MET A 289 -18.08 -21.45 -18.74
C MET A 289 -17.93 -21.72 -17.23
N ASN A 290 -17.89 -23.01 -16.89
CA ASN A 290 -17.64 -23.43 -15.52
C ASN A 290 -16.24 -23.04 -15.04
N ASP A 291 -16.11 -22.79 -13.74
CA ASP A 291 -14.83 -22.53 -13.11
C ASP A 291 -13.90 -23.74 -13.24
N ARG A 292 -12.62 -23.47 -13.50
CA ARG A 292 -11.56 -24.47 -13.53
C ARG A 292 -10.74 -24.37 -12.24
N VAL A 293 -10.64 -25.48 -11.50
CA VAL A 293 -9.90 -25.54 -10.24
C VAL A 293 -8.57 -26.24 -10.46
N TYR A 294 -7.49 -25.64 -9.94
CA TYR A 294 -6.12 -26.13 -10.06
C TYR A 294 -5.50 -26.39 -8.69
N LYS A 295 -4.60 -27.37 -8.61
CA LYS A 295 -3.91 -27.70 -7.35
C LYS A 295 -2.89 -26.63 -6.94
N THR A 296 -2.27 -25.97 -7.92
CA THR A 296 -1.22 -24.99 -7.68
C THR A 296 -1.46 -23.71 -8.47
N LYS A 297 -0.98 -22.57 -7.94
CA LYS A 297 -0.98 -21.30 -8.66
C LYS A 297 -0.23 -21.37 -9.99
N ARG A 298 0.85 -22.15 -10.04
CA ARG A 298 1.65 -22.33 -11.26
C ARG A 298 0.86 -23.00 -12.37
N GLU A 299 0.13 -24.07 -12.07
CA GLU A 299 -0.76 -24.74 -13.03
C GLU A 299 -1.87 -23.82 -13.51
N LYS A 300 -2.48 -23.06 -12.58
CA LYS A 300 -3.50 -22.08 -12.91
C LYS A 300 -2.99 -21.04 -13.93
N TYR A 301 -1.88 -20.39 -13.65
CA TYR A 301 -1.37 -19.36 -14.56
C TYR A 301 -0.89 -19.90 -15.90
N LYS A 302 -0.33 -21.12 -15.90
CA LYS A 302 -0.01 -21.82 -17.15
C LYS A 302 -1.27 -22.03 -18.00
N ALA A 303 -2.36 -22.49 -17.40
CA ALA A 303 -3.62 -22.70 -18.09
C ALA A 303 -4.25 -21.38 -18.58
N VAL A 304 -4.11 -20.28 -17.82
CA VAL A 304 -4.53 -18.95 -18.26
C VAL A 304 -3.78 -18.53 -19.51
N ILE A 305 -2.47 -18.71 -19.59
CA ILE A 305 -1.66 -18.37 -20.75
C ILE A 305 -2.07 -19.23 -21.97
N GLU A 306 -2.23 -20.53 -21.78
CA GLU A 306 -2.67 -21.45 -22.84
C GLU A 306 -4.06 -21.08 -23.39
N GLU A 307 -4.99 -20.66 -22.55
CA GLU A 307 -6.31 -20.19 -22.98
C GLU A 307 -6.22 -18.86 -23.73
N ILE A 308 -5.35 -17.94 -23.31
CA ILE A 308 -5.07 -16.69 -24.04
C ILE A 308 -4.54 -17.02 -25.45
N GLU A 309 -3.53 -17.89 -25.57
CA GLU A 309 -2.96 -18.31 -26.85
C GLU A 309 -4.03 -18.87 -27.80
N LYS A 310 -4.90 -19.72 -27.26
CA LYS A 310 -6.01 -20.32 -28.00
C LYS A 310 -7.00 -19.28 -28.54
N MET A 311 -7.38 -18.30 -27.71
CA MET A 311 -8.31 -17.24 -28.11
C MET A 311 -7.70 -16.29 -29.14
N VAL A 312 -6.43 -15.93 -28.97
CA VAL A 312 -5.67 -15.11 -29.91
C VAL A 312 -5.56 -15.82 -31.26
N ALA A 313 -5.25 -17.13 -31.29
CA ALA A 313 -5.21 -17.92 -32.48
C ALA A 313 -6.58 -17.99 -33.20
N ALA A 314 -7.67 -17.91 -32.44
CA ALA A 314 -9.03 -17.84 -33.01
C ALA A 314 -9.43 -16.42 -33.50
N GLY A 315 -8.53 -15.43 -33.42
CA GLY A 315 -8.79 -14.05 -33.82
C GLY A 315 -9.62 -13.23 -32.82
N ARG A 316 -9.79 -13.72 -31.58
CA ARG A 316 -10.59 -13.08 -30.57
C ARG A 316 -9.74 -12.18 -29.66
N PRO A 317 -10.22 -10.99 -29.28
CA PRO A 317 -9.62 -10.24 -28.19
C PRO A 317 -9.88 -10.90 -26.84
N VAL A 318 -8.95 -10.74 -25.90
CA VAL A 318 -9.01 -11.32 -24.58
C VAL A 318 -8.84 -10.23 -23.51
N LEU A 319 -9.78 -10.20 -22.58
CA LEU A 319 -9.67 -9.39 -21.35
C LEU A 319 -9.40 -10.30 -20.17
N VAL A 320 -8.26 -10.14 -19.55
CA VAL A 320 -7.86 -10.92 -18.37
C VAL A 320 -8.08 -10.09 -17.11
N GLY A 321 -9.01 -10.50 -16.26
CA GLY A 321 -9.29 -9.86 -14.99
C GLY A 321 -8.39 -10.42 -13.89
N THR A 322 -7.71 -9.53 -13.15
CA THR A 322 -6.86 -9.87 -12.02
C THR A 322 -7.35 -9.19 -10.74
N THR A 323 -7.04 -9.78 -9.60
CA THR A 323 -7.44 -9.26 -8.28
C THR A 323 -6.49 -8.21 -7.73
N SER A 324 -5.23 -8.20 -8.20
CA SER A 324 -4.21 -7.24 -7.74
C SER A 324 -3.30 -6.78 -8.88
N VAL A 325 -2.61 -5.66 -8.64
CA VAL A 325 -1.60 -5.13 -9.56
C VAL A 325 -0.43 -6.10 -9.70
N GLU A 326 0.00 -6.74 -8.60
CA GLU A 326 1.09 -7.72 -8.57
C GLU A 326 0.82 -8.90 -9.51
N ILE A 327 -0.40 -9.46 -9.48
CA ILE A 327 -0.81 -10.55 -10.38
C ILE A 327 -0.81 -10.07 -11.84
N SER A 328 -1.26 -8.84 -12.11
CA SER A 328 -1.25 -8.29 -13.46
C SER A 328 0.15 -8.12 -14.02
N GLU A 329 1.10 -7.65 -13.20
CA GLU A 329 2.51 -7.52 -13.58
C GLU A 329 3.20 -8.88 -13.80
N MET A 330 2.90 -9.85 -12.94
CA MET A 330 3.40 -11.22 -13.08
C MET A 330 2.91 -11.85 -14.40
N LEU A 331 1.62 -11.76 -14.70
CA LEU A 331 1.04 -12.28 -15.95
C LEU A 331 1.64 -11.54 -17.17
N SER A 332 1.83 -10.24 -17.08
CA SER A 332 2.47 -9.45 -18.13
C SER A 332 3.88 -9.96 -18.44
N LYS A 333 4.69 -10.25 -17.43
CA LYS A 333 6.03 -10.86 -17.60
C LYS A 333 5.94 -12.22 -18.29
N MET A 334 4.98 -13.06 -17.88
CA MET A 334 4.78 -14.38 -18.49
C MET A 334 4.37 -14.29 -19.96
N LEU A 335 3.47 -13.36 -20.32
CA LEU A 335 3.08 -13.11 -21.71
C LEU A 335 4.24 -12.57 -22.55
N THR A 336 5.05 -11.68 -21.99
CA THR A 336 6.26 -11.17 -22.65
C THR A 336 7.26 -12.30 -22.95
N MET A 337 7.49 -13.23 -22.02
CA MET A 337 8.33 -14.42 -22.26
C MET A 337 7.78 -15.31 -23.37
N ARG A 338 6.46 -15.36 -23.56
CA ARG A 338 5.80 -16.10 -24.65
C ARG A 338 5.69 -15.29 -25.96
N LYS A 339 6.20 -14.05 -25.98
CA LYS A 339 6.12 -13.13 -27.14
C LYS A 339 4.67 -12.82 -27.57
N ILE A 340 3.76 -12.75 -26.61
CA ILE A 340 2.38 -12.36 -26.83
C ILE A 340 2.27 -10.87 -26.55
N GLU A 341 1.93 -10.09 -27.57
CA GLU A 341 1.65 -8.66 -27.42
C GLU A 341 0.42 -8.45 -26.53
N HIS A 342 0.53 -7.56 -25.57
CA HIS A 342 -0.54 -7.27 -24.63
C HIS A 342 -0.41 -5.88 -24.05
N SER A 343 -1.52 -5.37 -23.53
CA SER A 343 -1.59 -4.12 -22.76
C SER A 343 -1.97 -4.41 -21.32
N VAL A 344 -1.42 -3.63 -20.40
CA VAL A 344 -1.77 -3.72 -18.97
C VAL A 344 -2.54 -2.47 -18.58
N LEU A 345 -3.77 -2.68 -18.14
CA LEU A 345 -4.64 -1.66 -17.62
C LEU A 345 -4.66 -1.75 -16.09
N ASN A 346 -3.76 -1.04 -15.47
CA ASN A 346 -3.75 -0.85 -14.03
C ASN A 346 -3.77 0.66 -13.74
N ALA A 347 -4.09 1.01 -12.52
CA ALA A 347 -4.27 2.40 -12.17
C ALA A 347 -2.98 3.24 -12.12
N LYS A 348 -1.80 2.62 -12.23
CA LYS A 348 -0.53 3.34 -12.44
C LYS A 348 -0.48 4.05 -13.81
N LEU A 349 -1.35 3.66 -14.76
CA LEU A 349 -1.36 4.13 -16.16
C LEU A 349 -2.62 4.93 -16.53
N HIS A 350 -3.20 5.66 -15.61
CA HIS A 350 -4.46 6.43 -15.79
C HIS A 350 -4.55 7.25 -17.06
N GLN A 351 -3.48 7.93 -17.46
CA GLN A 351 -3.47 8.78 -18.65
C GLN A 351 -3.63 8.00 -19.95
N LYS A 352 -3.32 6.70 -19.96
CA LYS A 352 -3.44 5.82 -21.14
C LYS A 352 -4.65 4.89 -21.08
N GLU A 353 -5.47 5.00 -20.04
CA GLU A 353 -6.60 4.08 -19.81
C GLU A 353 -7.58 4.09 -20.99
N ALA A 354 -7.97 5.27 -21.47
CA ALA A 354 -8.89 5.42 -22.59
C ALA A 354 -8.35 4.81 -23.89
N ASP A 355 -7.05 5.00 -24.16
CA ASP A 355 -6.40 4.46 -25.35
C ASP A 355 -6.31 2.93 -25.31
N ILE A 356 -5.95 2.38 -24.14
CA ILE A 356 -5.89 0.91 -23.94
C ILE A 356 -7.28 0.30 -24.10
N VAL A 357 -8.32 0.91 -23.53
CA VAL A 357 -9.69 0.39 -23.65
C VAL A 357 -10.19 0.52 -25.09
N ALA A 358 -9.84 1.59 -25.80
CA ALA A 358 -10.20 1.76 -27.21
C ALA A 358 -9.61 0.63 -28.07
N THR A 359 -8.44 0.12 -27.77
CA THR A 359 -7.77 -0.95 -28.50
C THR A 359 -8.10 -2.36 -27.99
N ALA A 360 -8.68 -2.49 -26.80
CA ALA A 360 -8.95 -3.79 -26.17
C ALA A 360 -9.95 -4.68 -26.95
N GLY A 361 -10.77 -4.09 -27.81
CA GLY A 361 -11.73 -4.79 -28.67
C GLY A 361 -11.22 -5.14 -30.06
N LEU A 362 -9.97 -4.83 -30.40
CA LEU A 362 -9.37 -5.14 -31.68
C LEU A 362 -9.05 -6.63 -31.80
N LYS A 363 -8.95 -7.13 -33.02
CA LYS A 363 -8.58 -8.53 -33.30
C LYS A 363 -7.29 -8.91 -32.62
N CYS A 364 -7.29 -10.04 -31.93
CA CYS A 364 -6.15 -10.61 -31.22
C CYS A 364 -5.58 -9.73 -30.08
N ALA A 365 -6.25 -8.64 -29.71
CA ALA A 365 -5.79 -7.80 -28.60
C ALA A 365 -5.87 -8.56 -27.27
N VAL A 366 -4.81 -8.49 -26.47
CA VAL A 366 -4.79 -9.04 -25.11
C VAL A 366 -4.66 -7.89 -24.13
N THR A 367 -5.60 -7.78 -23.20
CA THR A 367 -5.60 -6.73 -22.17
C THR A 367 -5.68 -7.37 -20.80
N ILE A 368 -4.71 -7.10 -19.95
CA ILE A 368 -4.76 -7.48 -18.55
C ILE A 368 -5.30 -6.29 -17.77
N ALA A 369 -6.35 -6.47 -17.01
CA ALA A 369 -6.96 -5.40 -16.23
C ALA A 369 -7.19 -5.82 -14.78
N THR A 370 -6.87 -4.95 -13.83
CA THR A 370 -7.39 -5.08 -12.47
C THR A 370 -8.89 -4.75 -12.49
N ASN A 371 -9.65 -5.33 -11.57
CA ASN A 371 -11.11 -5.34 -11.61
C ASN A 371 -11.78 -3.99 -11.79
N MET A 372 -11.18 -2.94 -11.25
CA MET A 372 -11.77 -1.60 -11.26
C MET A 372 -11.28 -0.74 -12.43
N ALA A 373 -10.24 -1.16 -13.12
CA ALA A 373 -9.70 -0.41 -14.26
C ALA A 373 -10.64 -0.45 -15.48
N GLY A 374 -10.79 0.68 -16.19
CA GLY A 374 -11.67 0.81 -17.36
C GLY A 374 -13.15 0.84 -17.03
N ARG A 375 -13.56 1.04 -15.78
CA ARG A 375 -14.98 1.17 -15.40
C ARG A 375 -15.60 2.41 -16.05
N GLY A 376 -16.80 2.24 -16.63
CA GLY A 376 -17.49 3.33 -17.32
C GLY A 376 -17.11 3.52 -18.79
N THR A 377 -16.08 2.82 -19.27
CA THR A 377 -15.66 2.86 -20.68
C THR A 377 -16.09 1.57 -21.39
N ASP A 378 -16.66 1.73 -22.57
CA ASP A 378 -17.19 0.61 -23.36
C ASP A 378 -16.13 0.07 -24.33
N ILE A 379 -16.00 -1.26 -24.41
CA ILE A 379 -15.09 -1.94 -25.35
C ILE A 379 -15.86 -2.18 -26.67
N LYS A 380 -15.50 -1.44 -27.70
CA LYS A 380 -16.13 -1.58 -29.02
C LYS A 380 -15.52 -2.74 -29.81
N LEU A 381 -16.37 -3.57 -30.41
CA LEU A 381 -15.96 -4.71 -31.20
C LEU A 381 -16.25 -4.50 -32.67
N SER A 382 -15.28 -4.82 -33.53
CA SER A 382 -15.47 -4.81 -34.98
C SER A 382 -16.37 -5.98 -35.44
N PRO A 383 -17.02 -5.88 -36.63
CA PRO A 383 -17.81 -6.99 -37.17
C PRO A 383 -17.01 -8.30 -37.34
N GLU A 384 -15.73 -8.21 -37.68
CA GLU A 384 -14.83 -9.35 -37.82
C GLU A 384 -14.63 -10.07 -36.49
N VAL A 385 -14.38 -9.30 -35.41
CA VAL A 385 -14.23 -9.83 -34.04
C VAL A 385 -15.54 -10.48 -33.58
N LYS A 386 -16.68 -9.87 -33.90
CA LYS A 386 -17.99 -10.45 -33.61
C LYS A 386 -18.19 -11.80 -34.26
N ALA A 387 -17.83 -11.91 -35.55
CA ALA A 387 -17.90 -13.16 -36.30
C ALA A 387 -16.96 -14.25 -35.77
N ALA A 388 -15.78 -13.87 -35.22
CA ALA A 388 -14.83 -14.78 -34.59
C ALA A 388 -15.28 -15.30 -33.19
N GLY A 389 -16.39 -14.79 -32.66
CA GLY A 389 -16.90 -15.18 -31.34
C GLY A 389 -16.74 -14.13 -30.23
N GLY A 390 -16.28 -12.92 -30.59
CA GLY A 390 -16.22 -11.72 -29.76
C GLY A 390 -15.19 -11.71 -28.64
N LEU A 391 -15.38 -10.81 -27.69
CA LEU A 391 -14.48 -10.62 -26.56
C LEU A 391 -14.50 -11.83 -25.62
N ALA A 392 -13.34 -12.42 -25.39
CA ALA A 392 -13.17 -13.44 -24.37
C ALA A 392 -12.78 -12.80 -23.03
N ILE A 393 -13.42 -13.20 -21.93
CA ILE A 393 -13.07 -12.76 -20.59
C ILE A 393 -12.51 -13.93 -19.79
N ILE A 394 -11.36 -13.74 -19.18
CA ILE A 394 -10.72 -14.72 -18.31
C ILE A 394 -10.56 -14.08 -16.93
N GLY A 395 -11.34 -14.51 -15.94
CA GLY A 395 -11.14 -14.17 -14.54
C GLY A 395 -10.09 -15.08 -13.91
N THR A 396 -9.01 -14.55 -13.39
CA THR A 396 -7.94 -15.35 -12.78
C THR A 396 -8.31 -15.90 -11.40
N GLU A 397 -9.22 -15.23 -10.71
CA GLU A 397 -9.70 -15.61 -9.38
C GLU A 397 -11.14 -15.11 -9.19
N ARG A 398 -11.88 -15.77 -8.33
CA ARG A 398 -13.15 -15.26 -7.82
C ARG A 398 -12.87 -14.21 -6.76
N HIS A 399 -13.73 -13.20 -6.71
CA HIS A 399 -13.70 -12.17 -5.67
C HIS A 399 -14.55 -12.58 -4.48
N GLU A 400 -14.31 -11.92 -3.35
CA GLU A 400 -15.13 -12.09 -2.14
C GLU A 400 -16.59 -11.68 -2.39
N SER A 401 -16.81 -10.68 -3.25
CA SER A 401 -18.15 -10.22 -3.63
C SER A 401 -18.55 -10.72 -5.02
N ARG A 402 -19.73 -11.37 -5.09
CA ARG A 402 -20.37 -11.75 -6.36
C ARG A 402 -20.57 -10.58 -7.30
N ARG A 403 -20.83 -9.41 -6.76
CA ARG A 403 -21.03 -8.18 -7.50
C ARG A 403 -19.80 -7.82 -8.36
N VAL A 404 -18.60 -7.98 -7.80
CA VAL A 404 -17.35 -7.69 -8.52
C VAL A 404 -17.12 -8.70 -9.64
N ASP A 405 -17.40 -9.97 -9.41
CA ASP A 405 -17.34 -10.99 -10.47
C ASP A 405 -18.32 -10.69 -11.61
N ARG A 406 -19.55 -10.30 -11.28
CA ARG A 406 -20.55 -9.88 -12.28
C ARG A 406 -20.12 -8.64 -13.05
N GLN A 407 -19.44 -7.67 -12.42
CA GLN A 407 -18.90 -6.49 -13.12
C GLN A 407 -17.80 -6.84 -14.12
N LEU A 408 -16.91 -7.77 -13.79
CA LEU A 408 -15.91 -8.25 -14.75
C LEU A 408 -16.57 -8.94 -15.94
N ARG A 409 -17.45 -9.90 -15.67
CA ARG A 409 -18.18 -10.64 -16.70
C ARG A 409 -19.05 -9.73 -17.56
N GLY A 410 -19.69 -8.72 -16.99
CA GLY A 410 -20.51 -7.73 -17.67
C GLY A 410 -19.79 -6.78 -18.60
N ARG A 411 -18.48 -6.94 -18.78
CA ARG A 411 -17.72 -6.25 -19.84
C ARG A 411 -17.89 -6.89 -21.21
N ALA A 412 -18.38 -8.12 -21.29
CA ALA A 412 -18.78 -8.79 -22.52
C ALA A 412 -20.29 -8.74 -22.72
N GLY A 413 -20.74 -8.93 -23.95
CA GLY A 413 -22.16 -9.00 -24.29
C GLY A 413 -22.87 -7.66 -24.33
N ARG A 414 -22.18 -6.53 -24.34
CA ARG A 414 -22.76 -5.17 -24.37
C ARG A 414 -23.27 -4.77 -25.78
N GLN A 415 -24.09 -3.72 -25.81
CA GLN A 415 -24.64 -3.12 -27.04
C GLN A 415 -25.46 -4.07 -27.92
N GLY A 416 -26.14 -5.05 -27.31
CA GLY A 416 -26.94 -6.02 -28.06
C GLY A 416 -26.11 -6.91 -28.99
N CYS A 417 -24.81 -7.01 -28.76
CA CYS A 417 -23.94 -7.91 -29.50
C CYS A 417 -24.20 -9.36 -29.12
N LEU A 418 -24.45 -10.16 -30.13
CA LEU A 418 -24.38 -11.61 -30.03
C LEU A 418 -22.96 -12.04 -29.69
N LEU A 419 -22.60 -12.19 -28.40
CA LEU A 419 -21.26 -12.61 -28.08
C LEU A 419 -21.09 -13.31 -26.79
N TYR A 420 -20.28 -14.30 -26.91
CA TYR A 420 -19.83 -15.26 -25.96
C TYR A 420 -18.86 -14.67 -24.99
N THR A 421 -19.14 -14.71 -23.76
CA THR A 421 -18.29 -14.92 -22.62
C THR A 421 -18.98 -14.50 -21.32
N SER A 422 -18.79 -15.28 -20.36
CA SER A 422 -19.14 -15.18 -18.98
C SER A 422 -19.79 -13.85 -18.55
N ASP A 423 -21.03 -13.92 -18.32
CA ASP A 423 -21.89 -13.09 -17.56
C ASP A 423 -22.19 -11.66 -17.94
N ALA A 424 -23.32 -11.42 -18.46
CA ALA A 424 -23.88 -10.11 -18.59
C ALA A 424 -24.20 -9.57 -17.22
N ALA A 425 -23.57 -8.55 -16.82
CA ALA A 425 -24.27 -7.59 -16.05
C ALA A 425 -25.22 -6.90 -17.04
N ASP A 426 -26.43 -6.98 -16.78
CA ASP A 426 -27.45 -6.15 -17.35
C ASP A 426 -27.39 -4.74 -16.79
#